data_34bda43227360c0cf167fdd292d843e2
#
_entry.id   34bda43227360c0cf167fdd292d843e2
#
_cell.length_a   1.000
_cell.length_b   1.000
_cell.length_c   1.000
_cell.angle_alpha   90.00
_cell.angle_beta   90.00
_cell.angle_gamma   90.00
#
_symmetry.space_group_name_H-M   'P 1'
#
loop_
_entity.id
_entity.type
_entity.pdbx_description
1 polymer ?
#
loop_
_entity_poly.entity_id
_entity_poly.type
_entity_poly.pdbx_seq_one_letter_code
_entity_poly.pdbx_strand_id
1 'polypeptide(L)'
;MSKKVLIYGATGGIGTATAKKLAARGNRLHLVGRHADRLEALASDLNATFSCGDILSEGFIPQTVRDAGECIDGLVYAIGSITLKGLSRLTHADFIRDYEVNAVSAALAIQAALPALKKSPHAAVVLFSSIAASQGFGMHASIAMAKGALSSLTLSLAAELAPTIRVNAIAPSLTQTPLSQSLWQNETMAQSIAGLHPISRLGSSEDMAGLAAFLLSDEATWITGQIMGVDGGRSTLRVKG
;
A
#
# COMPACT_ATOMS: atom_id res chain seq x y z
N MET A 1 -21.95 2.30 -9.03
CA MET A 1 -21.65 3.74 -9.26
C MET A 1 -20.13 3.91 -9.39
N SER A 2 -19.68 4.90 -10.18
CA SER A 2 -18.26 5.22 -10.30
C SER A 2 -17.75 5.82 -8.99
N LYS A 3 -16.76 5.19 -8.34
CA LYS A 3 -16.13 5.67 -7.10
C LYS A 3 -14.98 6.60 -7.40
N LYS A 4 -14.73 7.59 -6.54
CA LYS A 4 -13.51 8.41 -6.55
C LYS A 4 -12.47 7.83 -5.61
N VAL A 5 -11.29 7.47 -6.15
CA VAL A 5 -10.22 6.85 -5.36
C VAL A 5 -8.95 7.68 -5.41
N LEU A 6 -8.43 8.03 -4.22
CA LEU A 6 -7.14 8.70 -4.02
C LEU A 6 -6.06 7.63 -3.83
N ILE A 7 -5.00 7.66 -4.66
CA ILE A 7 -3.94 6.65 -4.67
C ILE A 7 -2.58 7.29 -4.43
N TYR A 8 -2.03 7.11 -3.24
CA TYR A 8 -0.66 7.47 -2.92
C TYR A 8 0.31 6.40 -3.38
N GLY A 9 1.41 6.80 -4.02
CA GLY A 9 2.40 5.88 -4.59
C GLY A 9 1.98 5.28 -5.94
N ALA A 10 1.17 6.01 -6.70
CA ALA A 10 0.56 5.55 -7.95
C ALA A 10 1.57 5.14 -9.03
N THR A 11 2.80 5.67 -9.01
CA THR A 11 3.88 5.32 -9.97
C THR A 11 4.75 4.14 -9.51
N GLY A 12 4.50 3.57 -8.33
CA GLY A 12 5.11 2.31 -7.87
C GLY A 12 4.45 1.10 -8.52
N GLY A 13 5.10 -0.08 -8.49
CA GLY A 13 4.55 -1.28 -9.13
C GLY A 13 3.12 -1.59 -8.67
N ILE A 14 2.90 -1.74 -7.36
CA ILE A 14 1.58 -2.04 -6.79
C ILE A 14 0.59 -0.89 -7.04
N GLY A 15 1.03 0.37 -6.85
CA GLY A 15 0.17 1.53 -7.08
C GLY A 15 -0.32 1.63 -8.52
N THR A 16 0.57 1.42 -9.49
CA THR A 16 0.24 1.43 -10.93
C THR A 16 -0.74 0.31 -11.29
N ALA A 17 -0.48 -0.92 -10.84
CA ALA A 17 -1.37 -2.05 -11.09
C ALA A 17 -2.76 -1.82 -10.46
N THR A 18 -2.79 -1.26 -9.23
CA THR A 18 -4.06 -0.92 -8.54
C THR A 18 -4.81 0.17 -9.30
N ALA A 19 -4.13 1.25 -9.74
CA ALA A 19 -4.74 2.32 -10.51
C ALA A 19 -5.36 1.81 -11.82
N LYS A 20 -4.61 1.01 -12.58
CA LYS A 20 -5.11 0.40 -13.84
C LYS A 20 -6.34 -0.48 -13.59
N LYS A 21 -6.30 -1.32 -12.55
CA LYS A 21 -7.41 -2.22 -12.21
C LYS A 21 -8.67 -1.47 -11.76
N LEU A 22 -8.51 -0.38 -11.02
CA LEU A 22 -9.62 0.47 -10.58
C LEU A 22 -10.20 1.29 -11.74
N ALA A 23 -9.37 1.84 -12.62
CA ALA A 23 -9.81 2.54 -13.83
C ALA A 23 -10.62 1.61 -14.75
N ALA A 24 -10.14 0.37 -14.97
CA ALA A 24 -10.85 -0.64 -15.75
C ALA A 24 -12.23 -1.02 -15.16
N ARG A 25 -12.46 -0.77 -13.86
CA ARG A 25 -13.76 -0.91 -13.20
C ARG A 25 -14.62 0.37 -13.25
N GLY A 26 -14.20 1.39 -14.01
CA GLY A 26 -14.92 2.64 -14.19
C GLY A 26 -14.79 3.63 -13.03
N ASN A 27 -13.80 3.47 -12.14
CA ASN A 27 -13.56 4.42 -11.05
C ASN A 27 -12.79 5.66 -11.55
N ARG A 28 -13.08 6.81 -10.96
CA ARG A 28 -12.33 8.06 -11.15
C ARG A 28 -11.15 8.08 -10.18
N LEU A 29 -9.98 8.42 -10.65
CA LEU A 29 -8.76 8.37 -9.85
C LEU A 29 -8.14 9.74 -9.64
N HIS A 30 -7.55 9.93 -8.46
CA HIS A 30 -6.57 10.97 -8.21
C HIS A 30 -5.26 10.29 -7.81
N LEU A 31 -4.20 10.53 -8.59
CA LEU A 31 -2.93 9.83 -8.48
C LEU A 31 -1.90 10.70 -7.79
N VAL A 32 -1.16 10.15 -6.81
CA VAL A 32 -0.11 10.86 -6.09
C VAL A 32 1.21 10.13 -6.22
N GLY A 33 2.26 10.85 -6.59
CA GLY A 33 3.61 10.30 -6.75
C GLY A 33 4.70 11.37 -6.84
N ARG A 34 5.97 10.95 -6.88
CA ARG A 34 7.13 11.87 -6.89
C ARG A 34 7.74 12.12 -8.27
N HIS A 35 7.43 11.27 -9.24
CA HIS A 35 8.04 11.33 -10.57
C HIS A 35 7.05 11.91 -11.56
N ALA A 36 7.21 13.20 -11.90
CA ALA A 36 6.28 13.96 -12.71
C ALA A 36 5.96 13.26 -14.04
N ASP A 37 6.97 12.93 -14.84
CA ASP A 37 6.80 12.34 -16.17
C ASP A 37 6.00 11.02 -16.15
N ARG A 38 6.33 10.15 -15.15
CA ARG A 38 5.61 8.87 -14.99
C ARG A 38 4.18 9.06 -14.50
N LEU A 39 3.98 10.04 -13.64
CA LEU A 39 2.67 10.34 -13.07
C LEU A 39 1.74 10.94 -14.11
N GLU A 40 2.25 11.87 -14.90
CA GLU A 40 1.54 12.53 -16.00
C GLU A 40 1.15 11.51 -17.09
N ALA A 41 2.10 10.66 -17.51
CA ALA A 41 1.82 9.60 -18.47
C ALA A 41 0.73 8.62 -17.96
N LEU A 42 0.83 8.20 -16.69
CA LEU A 42 -0.17 7.31 -16.10
C LEU A 42 -1.54 7.98 -15.96
N ALA A 43 -1.56 9.26 -15.57
CA ALA A 43 -2.79 10.03 -15.44
C ALA A 43 -3.49 10.22 -16.79
N SER A 44 -2.72 10.51 -17.84
CA SER A 44 -3.22 10.60 -19.21
C SER A 44 -3.82 9.27 -19.69
N ASP A 45 -3.08 8.15 -19.48
CA ASP A 45 -3.53 6.79 -19.87
C ASP A 45 -4.85 6.38 -19.18
N LEU A 46 -5.04 6.80 -17.93
CA LEU A 46 -6.20 6.44 -17.11
C LEU A 46 -7.29 7.51 -17.01
N ASN A 47 -7.16 8.61 -17.75
CA ASN A 47 -8.03 9.78 -17.62
C ASN A 47 -8.22 10.22 -16.16
N ALA A 48 -7.11 10.33 -15.42
CA ALA A 48 -7.07 10.63 -14.00
C ALA A 48 -6.51 12.03 -13.74
N THR A 49 -6.84 12.62 -12.60
CA THR A 49 -6.14 13.80 -12.06
C THR A 49 -4.94 13.37 -11.23
N PHE A 50 -3.97 14.27 -11.00
CA PHE A 50 -2.80 13.93 -10.21
C PHE A 50 -2.22 15.09 -9.41
N SER A 51 -1.46 14.77 -8.36
CA SER A 51 -0.59 15.69 -7.61
C SER A 51 0.82 15.12 -7.52
N CYS A 52 1.82 15.91 -7.93
CA CYS A 52 3.23 15.50 -7.92
C CYS A 52 3.98 16.15 -6.77
N GLY A 53 4.66 15.36 -5.92
CA GLY A 53 5.47 15.86 -4.81
C GLY A 53 5.94 14.77 -3.86
N ASP A 54 6.74 15.17 -2.86
CA ASP A 54 7.20 14.25 -1.81
C ASP A 54 6.19 14.24 -0.66
N ILE A 55 5.81 13.03 -0.23
CA ILE A 55 4.87 12.81 0.88
C ILE A 55 5.36 13.40 2.21
N LEU A 56 6.67 13.58 2.36
CA LEU A 56 7.29 14.17 3.55
C LEU A 56 7.36 15.70 3.50
N SER A 57 7.00 16.33 2.38
CA SER A 57 6.96 17.78 2.27
C SER A 57 5.79 18.37 3.05
N GLU A 58 6.06 19.42 3.81
CA GLU A 58 5.04 20.12 4.58
C GLU A 58 3.91 20.62 3.68
N GLY A 59 2.67 20.44 4.11
CA GLY A 59 1.47 20.88 3.39
C GLY A 59 1.10 20.04 2.15
N PHE A 60 1.96 19.12 1.69
CA PHE A 60 1.69 18.34 0.48
C PHE A 60 0.49 17.39 0.66
N ILE A 61 0.41 16.64 1.77
CA ILE A 61 -0.71 15.73 2.03
C ILE A 61 -2.06 16.46 2.03
N PRO A 62 -2.27 17.56 2.78
CA PRO A 62 -3.52 18.32 2.68
C PRO A 62 -3.82 18.84 1.28
N GLN A 63 -2.79 19.22 0.50
CA GLN A 63 -2.97 19.66 -0.88
C GLN A 63 -3.50 18.53 -1.77
N THR A 64 -2.93 17.32 -1.70
CA THR A 64 -3.39 16.18 -2.51
C THR A 64 -4.87 15.83 -2.24
N VAL A 65 -5.34 16.01 -1.01
CA VAL A 65 -6.75 15.77 -0.65
C VAL A 65 -7.65 16.84 -1.28
N ARG A 66 -7.25 18.13 -1.22
CA ARG A 66 -8.00 19.20 -1.91
C ARG A 66 -8.10 18.96 -3.40
N ASP A 67 -6.98 18.57 -4.03
CA ASP A 67 -6.91 18.29 -5.48
C ASP A 67 -7.78 17.07 -5.84
N ALA A 68 -7.84 16.06 -4.97
CA ALA A 68 -8.72 14.90 -5.13
C ALA A 68 -10.20 15.29 -5.07
N GLY A 69 -10.57 16.32 -4.31
CA GLY A 69 -11.92 16.86 -4.23
C GLY A 69 -12.65 16.57 -2.93
N GLU A 70 -13.88 17.05 -2.85
CA GLU A 70 -14.64 17.08 -1.60
C GLU A 70 -15.22 15.75 -1.11
N CYS A 71 -15.38 14.77 -1.99
CA CYS A 71 -15.88 13.43 -1.66
C CYS A 71 -14.93 12.38 -2.23
N ILE A 72 -14.45 11.48 -1.37
CA ILE A 72 -13.53 10.41 -1.69
C ILE A 72 -14.14 9.10 -1.21
N ASP A 73 -14.33 8.14 -2.14
CA ASP A 73 -14.92 6.84 -1.84
C ASP A 73 -13.87 5.79 -1.46
N GLY A 74 -12.62 6.03 -1.83
CA GLY A 74 -11.52 5.12 -1.51
C GLY A 74 -10.18 5.83 -1.36
N LEU A 75 -9.34 5.34 -0.44
CA LEU A 75 -7.96 5.77 -0.29
C LEU A 75 -7.06 4.54 -0.32
N VAL A 76 -6.04 4.58 -1.18
CA VAL A 76 -4.97 3.57 -1.25
C VAL A 76 -3.66 4.21 -0.86
N TYR A 77 -2.99 3.68 0.15
CA TYR A 77 -1.65 4.10 0.52
C TYR A 77 -0.65 3.02 0.13
N ALA A 78 -0.03 3.17 -1.06
CA ALA A 78 0.94 2.25 -1.63
C ALA A 78 2.37 2.80 -1.64
N ILE A 79 2.64 3.86 -0.86
CA ILE A 79 4.00 4.34 -0.63
C ILE A 79 4.69 3.43 0.38
N GLY A 80 5.98 3.17 0.16
CA GLY A 80 6.80 2.42 1.09
C GLY A 80 8.28 2.57 0.81
N SER A 81 9.07 2.11 1.76
CA SER A 81 10.53 1.95 1.66
C SER A 81 10.91 0.52 2.03
N ILE A 82 12.13 0.13 1.72
CA ILE A 82 12.72 -1.14 2.15
C ILE A 82 14.16 -0.86 2.58
N THR A 83 14.42 -0.91 3.89
CA THR A 83 15.77 -0.83 4.45
C THR A 83 16.19 -2.19 4.98
N LEU A 84 17.09 -2.87 4.27
CA LEU A 84 17.60 -4.20 4.65
C LEU A 84 19.05 -4.06 5.13
N LYS A 85 19.21 -3.98 6.45
CA LYS A 85 20.51 -3.88 7.12
C LYS A 85 20.52 -4.73 8.39
N GLY A 86 21.67 -5.35 8.70
CA GLY A 86 21.87 -5.94 10.03
C GLY A 86 21.76 -4.89 11.14
N LEU A 87 21.26 -5.25 12.31
CA LEU A 87 20.98 -4.32 13.42
C LEU A 87 22.19 -3.44 13.76
N SER A 88 23.42 -3.99 13.74
CA SER A 88 24.65 -3.24 14.03
C SER A 88 24.98 -2.14 13.00
N ARG A 89 24.33 -2.12 11.84
CA ARG A 89 24.53 -1.13 10.77
C ARG A 89 23.35 -0.19 10.60
N LEU A 90 22.25 -0.41 11.31
CA LEU A 90 21.11 0.48 11.31
C LEU A 90 21.42 1.74 12.13
N THR A 91 21.04 2.88 11.58
CA THR A 91 21.16 4.18 12.25
C THR A 91 19.80 4.65 12.73
N HIS A 92 19.77 5.62 13.64
CA HIS A 92 18.53 6.30 14.04
C HIS A 92 17.77 6.84 12.81
N ALA A 93 18.48 7.42 11.84
CA ALA A 93 17.86 7.95 10.63
C ALA A 93 17.19 6.87 9.77
N ASP A 94 17.74 5.65 9.71
CA ASP A 94 17.09 4.53 9.00
C ASP A 94 15.74 4.17 9.63
N PHE A 95 15.68 4.09 10.98
CA PHE A 95 14.44 3.80 11.71
C PHE A 95 13.40 4.90 11.51
N ILE A 96 13.79 6.15 11.70
CA ILE A 96 12.87 7.28 11.56
C ILE A 96 12.32 7.37 10.13
N ARG A 97 13.18 7.25 9.12
CA ARG A 97 12.74 7.33 7.73
C ARG A 97 11.77 6.22 7.34
N ASP A 98 12.06 4.96 7.71
CA ASP A 98 11.12 3.85 7.43
C ASP A 98 9.78 4.09 8.16
N TYR A 99 9.82 4.57 9.39
CA TYR A 99 8.62 4.85 10.17
C TYR A 99 7.81 5.99 9.59
N GLU A 100 8.45 7.11 9.25
CA GLU A 100 7.80 8.28 8.64
C GLU A 100 7.14 7.94 7.31
N VAL A 101 7.86 7.29 6.40
CA VAL A 101 7.38 6.98 5.05
C VAL A 101 6.25 5.94 5.07
N ASN A 102 6.37 4.90 5.92
CA ASN A 102 5.43 3.78 5.88
C ASN A 102 4.24 3.94 6.81
N ALA A 103 4.42 4.54 8.00
CA ALA A 103 3.38 4.59 9.04
C ALA A 103 2.83 6.00 9.27
N VAL A 104 3.69 6.96 9.59
CA VAL A 104 3.25 8.32 9.94
C VAL A 104 2.57 9.00 8.76
N SER A 105 3.19 8.97 7.57
CA SER A 105 2.59 9.58 6.37
C SER A 105 1.28 8.90 5.96
N ALA A 106 1.14 7.58 6.19
CA ALA A 106 -0.14 6.90 5.96
C ALA A 106 -1.23 7.40 6.92
N ALA A 107 -0.89 7.55 8.21
CA ALA A 107 -1.82 8.09 9.19
C ALA A 107 -2.24 9.54 8.85
N LEU A 108 -1.29 10.39 8.49
CA LEU A 108 -1.55 11.78 8.11
C LEU A 108 -2.38 11.88 6.80
N ALA A 109 -2.13 10.99 5.83
CA ALA A 109 -2.93 10.94 4.60
C ALA A 109 -4.39 10.59 4.88
N ILE A 110 -4.63 9.61 5.75
CA ILE A 110 -5.98 9.24 6.17
C ILE A 110 -6.61 10.37 6.99
N GLN A 111 -5.89 10.94 7.96
CA GLN A 111 -6.36 12.06 8.79
C GLN A 111 -6.81 13.24 7.92
N ALA A 112 -5.99 13.66 6.96
CA ALA A 112 -6.34 14.76 6.07
C ALA A 112 -7.56 14.44 5.19
N ALA A 113 -7.71 13.17 4.77
CA ALA A 113 -8.80 12.73 3.92
C ALA A 113 -10.12 12.45 4.68
N LEU A 114 -10.11 12.38 6.01
CA LEU A 114 -11.29 12.03 6.81
C LEU A 114 -12.54 12.83 6.48
N PRO A 115 -12.50 14.18 6.33
CA PRO A 115 -13.70 14.94 5.99
C PRO A 115 -14.30 14.55 4.63
N ALA A 116 -13.44 14.22 3.66
CA ALA A 116 -13.87 13.82 2.32
C ALA A 116 -14.36 12.35 2.29
N LEU A 117 -13.69 11.45 3.04
CA LEU A 117 -14.12 10.05 3.19
C LEU A 117 -15.49 9.94 3.89
N LYS A 118 -15.74 10.74 4.92
CA LYS A 118 -17.02 10.76 5.65
C LYS A 118 -18.21 11.22 4.81
N LYS A 119 -17.99 11.90 3.68
CA LYS A 119 -19.05 12.28 2.74
C LYS A 119 -19.49 11.11 1.85
N SER A 120 -18.69 10.06 1.75
CA SER A 120 -19.04 8.85 0.99
C SER A 120 -19.86 7.89 1.86
N PRO A 121 -20.93 7.30 1.34
CA PRO A 121 -21.71 6.29 2.05
C PRO A 121 -20.97 4.94 2.18
N HIS A 122 -19.89 4.72 1.42
CA HIS A 122 -19.21 3.42 1.32
C HIS A 122 -17.67 3.55 1.27
N ALA A 123 -17.14 4.49 2.05
CA ALA A 123 -15.69 4.74 2.03
C ALA A 123 -14.86 3.53 2.50
N ALA A 124 -13.74 3.33 1.85
CA ALA A 124 -12.79 2.29 2.22
C ALA A 124 -11.34 2.76 2.08
N VAL A 125 -10.49 2.32 3.01
CA VAL A 125 -9.05 2.56 3.02
C VAL A 125 -8.31 1.23 2.88
N VAL A 126 -7.32 1.19 1.99
CA VAL A 126 -6.42 0.05 1.80
C VAL A 126 -4.98 0.47 2.02
N LEU A 127 -4.33 -0.21 2.95
CA LEU A 127 -2.93 -0.01 3.32
C LEU A 127 -2.09 -1.22 2.88
N PHE A 128 -0.78 -1.04 2.74
CA PHE A 128 0.15 -2.13 2.40
C PHE A 128 1.14 -2.35 3.54
N SER A 129 0.86 -3.35 4.37
CA SER A 129 1.77 -3.87 5.38
C SER A 129 2.82 -4.80 4.74
N SER A 130 3.20 -5.85 5.40
CA SER A 130 4.11 -6.91 4.93
C SER A 130 3.98 -8.14 5.83
N ILE A 131 4.26 -9.33 5.33
CA ILE A 131 4.44 -10.50 6.19
C ILE A 131 5.60 -10.31 7.19
N ALA A 132 6.56 -9.43 6.89
CA ALA A 132 7.64 -9.07 7.82
C ALA A 132 7.15 -8.33 9.09
N ALA A 133 5.93 -7.86 9.13
CA ALA A 133 5.31 -7.29 10.32
C ALA A 133 4.95 -8.34 11.38
N SER A 134 4.74 -9.60 10.96
CA SER A 134 4.29 -10.70 11.82
C SER A 134 5.24 -11.90 11.81
N GLN A 135 6.19 -11.95 10.87
CA GLN A 135 7.22 -12.98 10.78
C GLN A 135 8.62 -12.37 10.95
N GLY A 136 9.51 -13.10 11.64
CA GLY A 136 10.90 -12.72 11.78
C GLY A 136 11.71 -12.98 10.52
N PHE A 137 12.32 -11.93 9.98
CA PHE A 137 13.29 -12.00 8.88
C PHE A 137 14.60 -11.33 9.31
N GLY A 138 15.74 -11.95 8.99
CA GLY A 138 17.05 -11.31 9.18
C GLY A 138 17.13 -9.99 8.40
N MET A 139 17.82 -8.99 8.93
CA MET A 139 18.05 -7.67 8.34
C MET A 139 16.79 -6.79 8.13
N HIS A 140 15.64 -7.15 8.69
CA HIS A 140 14.38 -6.42 8.49
C HIS A 140 13.96 -5.57 9.70
N ALA A 141 14.80 -5.37 10.71
CA ALA A 141 14.37 -4.75 11.98
C ALA A 141 13.67 -3.39 11.79
N SER A 142 14.21 -2.49 10.98
CA SER A 142 13.62 -1.17 10.73
C SER A 142 12.28 -1.27 10.00
N ILE A 143 12.27 -1.93 8.86
CA ILE A 143 11.05 -2.02 8.03
C ILE A 143 9.96 -2.88 8.70
N ALA A 144 10.32 -3.94 9.43
CA ALA A 144 9.37 -4.76 10.17
C ALA A 144 8.67 -3.94 11.28
N MET A 145 9.42 -3.09 11.99
CA MET A 145 8.87 -2.17 12.99
C MET A 145 7.88 -1.18 12.35
N ALA A 146 8.24 -0.58 11.23
CA ALA A 146 7.36 0.37 10.51
C ALA A 146 6.09 -0.30 9.96
N LYS A 147 6.21 -1.52 9.41
CA LYS A 147 5.06 -2.28 8.89
C LYS A 147 4.19 -2.88 10.01
N GLY A 148 4.79 -3.20 11.16
CA GLY A 148 4.06 -3.56 12.37
C GLY A 148 3.21 -2.39 12.88
N ALA A 149 3.77 -1.19 12.92
CA ALA A 149 3.03 0.03 13.27
C ALA A 149 1.86 0.27 12.31
N LEU A 150 2.07 0.07 10.99
CA LEU A 150 0.99 0.20 10.00
C LEU A 150 -0.12 -0.85 10.21
N SER A 151 0.23 -2.07 10.59
CA SER A 151 -0.74 -3.12 10.92
C SER A 151 -1.58 -2.73 12.14
N SER A 152 -0.95 -2.24 13.21
CA SER A 152 -1.66 -1.74 14.40
C SER A 152 -2.53 -0.52 14.09
N LEU A 153 -2.04 0.41 13.26
CA LEU A 153 -2.80 1.56 12.78
C LEU A 153 -4.07 1.10 12.04
N THR A 154 -3.98 0.06 11.21
CA THR A 154 -5.13 -0.51 10.49
C THR A 154 -6.23 -0.94 11.45
N LEU A 155 -5.89 -1.67 12.52
CA LEU A 155 -6.85 -2.13 13.52
C LEU A 155 -7.49 -0.98 14.28
N SER A 156 -6.67 -0.02 14.74
CA SER A 156 -7.14 1.14 15.51
C SER A 156 -8.10 1.99 14.67
N LEU A 157 -7.73 2.30 13.42
CA LEU A 157 -8.57 3.10 12.54
C LEU A 157 -9.85 2.35 12.11
N ALA A 158 -9.78 1.03 11.90
CA ALA A 158 -10.96 0.24 11.62
C ALA A 158 -11.98 0.31 12.77
N ALA A 159 -11.50 0.23 14.02
CA ALA A 159 -12.35 0.34 15.21
C ALA A 159 -12.93 1.76 15.38
N GLU A 160 -12.11 2.80 15.17
CA GLU A 160 -12.52 4.20 15.34
C GLU A 160 -13.50 4.66 14.26
N LEU A 161 -13.32 4.21 13.01
CA LEU A 161 -14.02 4.75 11.85
C LEU A 161 -15.23 3.91 11.41
N ALA A 162 -15.43 2.74 11.99
CA ALA A 162 -16.62 1.93 11.75
C ALA A 162 -17.87 2.64 12.32
N PRO A 163 -19.03 2.46 11.72
CA PRO A 163 -19.30 1.69 10.49
C PRO A 163 -19.13 2.50 9.19
N THR A 164 -18.68 3.76 9.28
CA THR A 164 -18.70 4.72 8.16
C THR A 164 -17.60 4.45 7.15
N ILE A 165 -16.40 4.08 7.62
CA ILE A 165 -15.22 3.87 6.77
C ILE A 165 -14.60 2.52 7.13
N ARG A 166 -14.41 1.66 6.14
CA ARG A 166 -13.70 0.39 6.30
C ARG A 166 -12.19 0.61 6.11
N VAL A 167 -11.38 0.01 6.97
CA VAL A 167 -9.92 0.11 6.89
C VAL A 167 -9.33 -1.30 6.91
N ASN A 168 -8.58 -1.67 5.88
CA ASN A 168 -7.92 -2.97 5.77
C ASN A 168 -6.48 -2.81 5.26
N ALA A 169 -5.64 -3.78 5.56
CA ALA A 169 -4.28 -3.86 5.04
C ALA A 169 -4.04 -5.15 4.25
N ILE A 170 -3.22 -5.05 3.23
CA ILE A 170 -2.65 -6.18 2.49
C ILE A 170 -1.23 -6.39 3.01
N ALA A 171 -0.86 -7.63 3.31
CA ALA A 171 0.47 -8.02 3.76
C ALA A 171 1.16 -8.88 2.67
N PRO A 172 1.92 -8.27 1.76
CA PRO A 172 2.66 -8.99 0.74
C PRO A 172 3.84 -9.77 1.31
N SER A 173 4.21 -10.87 0.63
CA SER A 173 5.58 -11.38 0.59
C SER A 173 6.35 -10.66 -0.52
N LEU A 174 7.56 -11.17 -0.88
CA LEU A 174 8.34 -10.55 -1.93
C LEU A 174 7.56 -10.49 -3.24
N THR A 175 7.30 -9.27 -3.67
CA THR A 175 6.56 -8.92 -4.88
C THR A 175 7.48 -8.24 -5.86
N GLN A 176 7.45 -8.64 -7.13
CA GLN A 176 8.26 -8.05 -8.20
C GLN A 176 7.79 -6.63 -8.49
N THR A 177 8.53 -5.66 -7.97
CA THR A 177 8.30 -4.23 -8.14
C THR A 177 9.64 -3.50 -8.28
N PRO A 178 9.67 -2.28 -8.82
CA PRO A 178 10.90 -1.48 -8.81
C PRO A 178 11.50 -1.29 -7.41
N LEU A 179 10.66 -1.18 -6.38
CA LEU A 179 11.11 -1.02 -4.99
C LEU A 179 11.92 -2.22 -4.47
N SER A 180 11.56 -3.43 -4.87
CA SER A 180 12.17 -4.68 -4.44
C SER A 180 13.17 -5.26 -5.45
N GLN A 181 13.50 -4.54 -6.51
CA GLN A 181 14.27 -5.02 -7.65
C GLN A 181 15.60 -5.66 -7.24
N SER A 182 16.30 -5.08 -6.28
CA SER A 182 17.59 -5.62 -5.79
C SER A 182 17.49 -7.03 -5.19
N LEU A 183 16.29 -7.48 -4.82
CA LEU A 183 16.04 -8.79 -4.22
C LEU A 183 15.69 -9.87 -5.25
N TRP A 184 15.35 -9.50 -6.47
CA TRP A 184 14.89 -10.46 -7.49
C TRP A 184 15.53 -10.28 -8.87
N GLN A 185 16.35 -9.25 -9.08
CA GLN A 185 17.08 -9.07 -10.34
C GLN A 185 18.12 -10.17 -10.58
N ASN A 186 18.62 -10.81 -9.51
CA ASN A 186 19.44 -12.02 -9.62
C ASN A 186 18.51 -13.24 -9.68
N GLU A 187 18.57 -13.99 -10.77
CA GLU A 187 17.66 -15.11 -11.05
C GLU A 187 17.77 -16.24 -10.02
N THR A 188 18.99 -16.59 -9.62
CA THR A 188 19.22 -17.63 -8.61
C THR A 188 18.61 -17.26 -7.26
N MET A 189 18.76 -15.99 -6.86
CA MET A 189 18.14 -15.46 -5.64
C MET A 189 16.61 -15.45 -5.77
N ALA A 190 16.08 -14.99 -6.90
CA ALA A 190 14.65 -14.95 -7.17
C ALA A 190 14.01 -16.35 -7.10
N GLN A 191 14.65 -17.36 -7.72
CA GLN A 191 14.22 -18.76 -7.67
C GLN A 191 14.28 -19.33 -6.26
N SER A 192 15.36 -19.06 -5.51
CA SER A 192 15.50 -19.47 -4.12
C SER A 192 14.36 -18.92 -3.25
N ILE A 193 14.06 -17.63 -3.39
CA ILE A 193 12.97 -16.99 -2.63
C ILE A 193 11.59 -17.51 -3.11
N ALA A 194 11.40 -17.68 -4.41
CA ALA A 194 10.18 -18.28 -4.96
C ALA A 194 9.88 -19.66 -4.38
N GLY A 195 10.92 -20.49 -4.21
CA GLY A 195 10.82 -21.83 -3.61
C GLY A 195 10.40 -21.86 -2.13
N LEU A 196 10.48 -20.69 -1.44
CA LEU A 196 10.01 -20.56 -0.05
C LEU A 196 8.48 -20.36 0.03
N HIS A 197 7.82 -20.14 -1.10
CA HIS A 197 6.37 -19.99 -1.15
C HIS A 197 5.71 -21.34 -1.50
N PRO A 198 4.66 -21.76 -0.80
CA PRO A 198 3.84 -22.90 -1.23
C PRO A 198 3.35 -22.78 -2.68
N ILE A 199 2.91 -21.60 -3.09
CA ILE A 199 2.73 -21.26 -4.51
C ILE A 199 4.08 -20.78 -5.04
N SER A 200 4.85 -21.68 -5.66
CA SER A 200 6.29 -21.57 -5.96
C SER A 200 6.60 -20.47 -7.01
N ARG A 201 6.27 -19.22 -6.70
CA ARG A 201 6.64 -18.02 -7.46
C ARG A 201 6.75 -16.80 -6.56
N LEU A 202 7.37 -15.74 -7.05
CA LEU A 202 7.26 -14.42 -6.43
C LEU A 202 5.87 -13.83 -6.70
N GLY A 203 5.44 -12.92 -5.83
CA GLY A 203 4.24 -12.13 -6.07
C GLY A 203 4.40 -11.16 -7.24
N SER A 204 3.31 -10.83 -7.91
CA SER A 204 3.22 -9.77 -8.91
C SER A 204 2.47 -8.55 -8.33
N SER A 205 2.62 -7.41 -8.96
CA SER A 205 1.84 -6.21 -8.61
C SER A 205 0.33 -6.44 -8.80
N GLU A 206 -0.04 -7.28 -9.76
CA GLU A 206 -1.42 -7.65 -10.09
C GLU A 206 -2.07 -8.50 -9.00
N ASP A 207 -1.31 -9.37 -8.32
CA ASP A 207 -1.81 -10.13 -7.17
C ASP A 207 -2.28 -9.18 -6.07
N MET A 208 -1.49 -8.15 -5.79
CA MET A 208 -1.82 -7.13 -4.79
C MET A 208 -3.00 -6.25 -5.22
N ALA A 209 -2.98 -5.81 -6.48
CA ALA A 209 -4.03 -4.96 -7.05
C ALA A 209 -5.39 -5.66 -7.09
N GLY A 210 -5.39 -6.99 -7.26
CA GLY A 210 -6.60 -7.81 -7.22
C GLY A 210 -7.35 -7.64 -5.91
N LEU A 211 -6.66 -7.86 -4.79
CA LEU A 211 -7.24 -7.74 -3.47
C LEU A 211 -7.55 -6.28 -3.11
N ALA A 212 -6.68 -5.33 -3.47
CA ALA A 212 -6.94 -3.90 -3.21
C ALA A 212 -8.23 -3.43 -3.88
N ALA A 213 -8.45 -3.79 -5.15
CA ALA A 213 -9.65 -3.42 -5.88
C ALA A 213 -10.92 -4.12 -5.33
N PHE A 214 -10.80 -5.34 -4.80
CA PHE A 214 -11.90 -6.02 -4.10
C PHE A 214 -12.23 -5.32 -2.78
N LEU A 215 -11.24 -5.02 -1.95
CA LEU A 215 -11.45 -4.35 -0.65
C LEU A 215 -12.08 -2.96 -0.78
N LEU A 216 -11.86 -2.26 -1.89
CA LEU A 216 -12.48 -0.95 -2.20
C LEU A 216 -13.87 -1.09 -2.82
N SER A 217 -14.29 -2.28 -3.22
CA SER A 217 -15.59 -2.52 -3.87
C SER A 217 -16.73 -2.68 -2.86
N ASP A 218 -17.94 -2.72 -3.39
CA ASP A 218 -19.15 -3.00 -2.62
C ASP A 218 -19.30 -4.48 -2.25
N GLU A 219 -18.48 -5.36 -2.85
CA GLU A 219 -18.41 -6.78 -2.50
C GLU A 219 -17.74 -7.03 -1.13
N ALA A 220 -16.98 -6.04 -0.62
CA ALA A 220 -16.23 -6.13 0.64
C ALA A 220 -16.88 -5.35 1.80
N THR A 221 -18.18 -5.08 1.75
CA THR A 221 -18.88 -4.24 2.75
C THR A 221 -18.85 -4.79 4.19
N TRP A 222 -18.63 -6.10 4.35
CA TRP A 222 -18.53 -6.77 5.66
C TRP A 222 -17.09 -7.07 6.08
N ILE A 223 -16.10 -6.38 5.47
CA ILE A 223 -14.66 -6.59 5.72
C ILE A 223 -14.04 -5.30 6.19
N THR A 224 -13.64 -5.24 7.45
CA THR A 224 -12.86 -4.14 8.06
C THR A 224 -11.92 -4.68 9.12
N GLY A 225 -10.83 -3.98 9.42
CA GLY A 225 -9.84 -4.37 10.44
C GLY A 225 -9.01 -5.60 10.06
N GLN A 226 -8.97 -6.00 8.78
CA GLN A 226 -8.23 -7.19 8.38
C GLN A 226 -6.85 -6.85 7.84
N ILE A 227 -5.88 -7.70 8.18
CA ILE A 227 -4.53 -7.70 7.60
C ILE A 227 -4.39 -9.00 6.81
N MET A 228 -4.58 -8.89 5.50
CA MET A 228 -4.69 -10.06 4.61
C MET A 228 -3.37 -10.37 3.94
N GLY A 229 -2.82 -11.57 4.21
CA GLY A 229 -1.64 -12.08 3.51
C GLY A 229 -1.93 -12.33 2.03
N VAL A 230 -1.09 -11.74 1.15
CA VAL A 230 -1.02 -12.08 -0.29
C VAL A 230 0.42 -12.48 -0.56
N ASP A 231 0.74 -13.72 -0.23
CA ASP A 231 2.11 -14.18 -0.02
C ASP A 231 2.38 -15.60 -0.53
N GLY A 232 1.48 -16.14 -1.34
CA GLY A 232 1.59 -17.50 -1.86
C GLY A 232 1.58 -18.59 -0.77
N GLY A 233 1.01 -18.29 0.41
CA GLY A 233 0.94 -19.19 1.57
C GLY A 233 2.18 -19.18 2.46
N ARG A 234 3.17 -18.31 2.20
CA ARG A 234 4.47 -18.30 2.91
C ARG A 234 4.33 -18.05 4.41
N SER A 235 3.39 -17.20 4.82
CA SER A 235 3.23 -16.83 6.23
C SER A 235 2.46 -17.87 7.05
N THR A 236 1.66 -18.74 6.42
CA THR A 236 0.69 -19.59 7.13
C THR A 236 0.88 -21.07 6.91
N LEU A 237 1.48 -21.47 5.78
CA LEU A 237 1.57 -22.89 5.40
C LEU A 237 2.98 -23.45 5.55
N ARG A 238 3.08 -24.68 6.01
CA ARG A 238 4.28 -25.53 5.97
C ARG A 238 3.99 -26.72 5.08
N VAL A 239 4.44 -26.71 3.83
CA VAL A 239 4.17 -27.77 2.85
C VAL A 239 5.30 -28.78 2.72
N LYS A 240 6.47 -28.51 3.35
CA LYS A 240 7.58 -29.44 3.45
C LYS A 240 8.01 -29.46 4.92
N GLY A 241 7.93 -30.63 5.54
CA GLY A 241 8.47 -30.93 6.86
C GLY A 241 9.96 -31.20 6.79
#